data_988b443eb491543cb72a9fc0d27db452
#
_entry.id   988b443eb491543cb72a9fc0d27db452
#
_cell.length_a   1.000
_cell.length_b   1.000
_cell.length_c   1.000
_cell.angle_alpha   90.00
_cell.angle_beta   90.00
_cell.angle_gamma   90.00
#
_symmetry.space_group_name_H-M   'P 1'
#
loop_
_entity.id
_entity.type
_entity.pdbx_description
1 polymer ?
#
loop_
_entity_poly.entity_id
_entity_poly.type
_entity_poly.pdbx_seq_one_letter_code
_entity_poly.pdbx_strand_id
1 'polypeptide(L)'
;MHNFWYLPVFLKWMLSTNAYCQAPPEDSATLQEPEIGRSSIDSFPTRTDHASHDLSICADSPQDASTSPSCASYLHFSLLQEEYLISSFFDIVQDANPIFSKERFLRRYHSSLCSQDLILTMAIITAKLTQFAGYDDGKHLDAGLDSLLSSSLLDDDLIGDAPSLDQFRKAYLLAFYEFHQFPGHHSWLRIGRVTRMAYRIGLDRLDYIRVLYSDWSTVSDEDIHEWRALWWRIYRLDTYSNLASGTPYLIDDVVINTSFTLRRTEDDLSQEIFLPFNSDGLSEILPSITSDTETLLNNIHTVTIATMRKAGLVIRMHLLRWQDGIVAQVANVERQLATLRLALPLGWLNLRRNAFANEKPVDHHARLITVFHLRMAQLLLSVVECGQRRADDWLSSWQRILEACQDIASLAGQWDSAFCLTVDPAITFTIFTALIFLHLQRKSNTISDESVRSSINHDITVLHLQLKHFGSIWTQARLLTLSFESFSESVSGPLAYSHINLILSRFEAPLHPRWLQFLSSARSALEDLQ
;
A
#
# COMPACT_ATOMS: atom_id res chain seq x y z
N MET A 1 -12.77 0.00 -29.93
CA MET A 1 -11.88 1.11 -30.33
C MET A 1 -12.09 2.36 -29.45
N HIS A 2 -12.22 2.22 -28.12
CA HIS A 2 -12.51 3.37 -27.23
C HIS A 2 -11.44 3.62 -26.13
N ASN A 3 -10.27 2.95 -26.18
CA ASN A 3 -9.32 2.97 -25.08
C ASN A 3 -8.05 3.86 -25.28
N PHE A 4 -8.00 4.70 -26.33
CA PHE A 4 -6.80 5.51 -26.62
C PHE A 4 -6.76 6.89 -25.94
N TRP A 5 -7.83 7.30 -25.24
CA TRP A 5 -7.94 8.66 -24.69
C TRP A 5 -7.37 8.84 -23.28
N TYR A 6 -7.15 7.75 -22.53
CA TYR A 6 -6.70 7.84 -21.13
C TYR A 6 -5.18 8.02 -20.96
N LEU A 7 -4.37 7.45 -21.86
CA LEU A 7 -2.90 7.56 -21.75
C LEU A 7 -2.40 9.01 -21.90
N PRO A 8 -2.88 9.81 -22.89
CA PRO A 8 -2.51 11.21 -22.99
C PRO A 8 -3.02 12.07 -21.83
N VAL A 9 -4.18 11.75 -21.26
CA VAL A 9 -4.74 12.48 -20.12
C VAL A 9 -3.96 12.20 -18.85
N PHE A 10 -3.56 10.95 -18.60
CA PHE A 10 -2.73 10.55 -17.47
C PHE A 10 -1.31 11.13 -17.56
N LEU A 11 -0.66 11.04 -18.73
CA LEU A 11 0.63 11.69 -18.98
C LEU A 11 0.54 13.21 -18.89
N LYS A 12 -0.52 13.82 -19.41
CA LYS A 12 -0.76 15.26 -19.32
C LYS A 12 -1.04 15.69 -17.88
N TRP A 13 -1.72 14.86 -17.10
CA TRP A 13 -1.94 15.09 -15.67
C TRP A 13 -0.66 14.94 -14.86
N MET A 14 0.18 13.89 -15.12
CA MET A 14 1.52 13.76 -14.53
C MET A 14 2.42 14.96 -14.83
N LEU A 15 2.33 15.53 -16.03
CA LEU A 15 3.12 16.69 -16.44
C LEU A 15 2.59 18.00 -15.82
N SER A 16 1.28 18.11 -15.57
CA SER A 16 0.68 19.31 -14.95
C SER A 16 0.99 19.42 -13.45
N THR A 17 1.23 18.33 -12.75
CA THR A 17 1.67 18.36 -11.34
C THR A 17 3.12 18.82 -11.17
N ASN A 18 3.94 18.76 -12.22
CA ASN A 18 5.32 19.30 -12.20
C ASN A 18 5.38 20.84 -12.35
N ALA A 19 4.30 21.51 -12.74
CA ALA A 19 4.29 22.98 -12.91
C ALA A 19 4.38 23.76 -11.58
N TYR A 20 4.14 23.09 -10.44
CA TYR A 20 4.23 23.73 -9.10
C TYR A 20 5.61 23.64 -8.43
N CYS A 21 6.58 22.96 -9.04
CA CYS A 21 7.94 22.81 -8.50
C CYS A 21 9.02 23.53 -9.31
N GLN A 22 8.67 24.47 -10.17
CA GLN A 22 9.67 25.36 -10.77
C GLN A 22 9.95 26.52 -9.82
N ALA A 23 11.17 26.56 -9.26
CA ALA A 23 11.69 27.71 -8.56
C ALA A 23 11.71 28.94 -9.51
N PRO A 24 11.42 30.14 -9.01
CA PRO A 24 11.53 31.34 -9.83
C PRO A 24 12.98 31.57 -10.33
N PRO A 25 13.19 32.19 -11.47
CA PRO A 25 14.53 32.46 -12.02
C PRO A 25 15.34 33.29 -11.03
N GLU A 26 16.59 32.89 -10.79
CA GLU A 26 17.56 33.64 -10.00
C GLU A 26 17.90 34.97 -10.68
N ASP A 27 17.37 36.06 -10.15
CA ASP A 27 17.92 37.38 -10.41
C ASP A 27 19.19 37.57 -9.57
N SER A 28 20.30 37.75 -10.27
CA SER A 28 21.61 38.02 -9.70
C SER A 28 21.63 39.39 -9.02
N ALA A 29 21.48 39.41 -7.69
CA ALA A 29 21.77 40.58 -6.86
C ALA A 29 22.82 40.21 -5.80
N THR A 30 23.90 40.97 -5.87
CA THR A 30 25.08 41.00 -5.03
C THR A 30 24.73 40.99 -3.53
N LEU A 31 25.19 39.97 -2.80
CA LEU A 31 25.11 39.89 -1.34
C LEU A 31 26.22 40.72 -0.70
N GLN A 32 25.84 41.76 0.04
CA GLN A 32 26.63 42.32 1.13
C GLN A 32 26.26 41.63 2.43
N GLU A 33 27.26 41.13 3.14
CA GLU A 33 27.12 40.57 4.49
C GLU A 33 26.77 41.68 5.50
N PRO A 34 25.87 41.42 6.48
CA PRO A 34 25.83 42.19 7.70
C PRO A 34 26.31 41.40 8.91
N GLU A 35 27.10 42.09 9.71
CA GLU A 35 27.73 41.69 10.98
C GLU A 35 26.75 41.20 12.03
N ILE A 36 27.23 40.22 12.79
CA ILE A 36 26.56 39.61 13.97
C ILE A 36 26.63 40.56 15.16
N GLY A 37 25.46 41.14 15.52
CA GLY A 37 25.28 41.81 16.81
C GLY A 37 24.56 40.89 17.83
N ARG A 38 25.24 40.59 18.92
CA ARG A 38 24.67 39.98 20.14
C ARG A 38 23.78 40.98 20.86
N SER A 39 22.55 40.65 21.20
CA SER A 39 21.85 41.27 22.35
C SER A 39 20.80 40.34 22.94
N SER A 40 21.03 40.10 24.19
CA SER A 40 20.23 39.84 25.41
C SER A 40 18.74 39.56 25.31
N ILE A 41 18.41 38.54 26.09
CA ILE A 41 17.12 38.06 26.58
C ILE A 41 16.41 39.18 27.36
N ASP A 42 15.15 39.47 27.03
CA ASP A 42 14.22 40.13 27.95
C ASP A 42 12.79 39.56 27.83
N SER A 43 12.32 39.27 28.99
CA SER A 43 11.05 38.93 29.62
C SER A 43 9.74 39.27 28.89
N PHE A 44 8.83 38.28 28.91
CA PHE A 44 7.39 38.39 28.61
C PHE A 44 6.62 39.13 29.72
N PRO A 45 5.66 40.00 29.40
CA PRO A 45 4.65 40.44 30.35
C PRO A 45 3.34 39.66 30.18
N THR A 46 2.89 39.11 31.28
CA THR A 46 1.51 38.66 31.56
C THR A 46 0.58 39.86 31.55
N ARG A 47 -0.53 39.76 30.84
CA ARG A 47 -1.65 40.72 31.00
C ARG A 47 -2.97 39.97 31.06
N THR A 48 -3.51 39.94 32.27
CA THR A 48 -4.90 39.67 32.62
C THR A 48 -5.71 40.95 32.39
N ASP A 49 -6.80 40.87 31.64
CA ASP A 49 -7.92 41.81 31.80
C ASP A 49 -9.25 41.12 31.46
N HIS A 50 -10.11 41.13 32.45
CA HIS A 50 -11.53 40.81 32.39
C HIS A 50 -12.30 41.91 31.64
N ALA A 51 -13.15 41.51 30.69
CA ALA A 51 -14.28 42.35 30.29
C ALA A 51 -15.47 41.46 29.92
N SER A 52 -16.43 41.46 30.81
CA SER A 52 -17.80 41.00 30.62
C SER A 52 -18.53 41.97 29.67
N HIS A 53 -19.12 41.44 28.60
CA HIS A 53 -20.16 42.15 27.86
C HIS A 53 -21.39 41.26 27.68
N ASP A 54 -22.45 41.67 28.34
CA ASP A 54 -23.84 41.30 28.08
C ASP A 54 -24.19 41.56 26.61
N LEU A 55 -24.77 40.60 25.95
CA LEU A 55 -25.54 40.84 24.73
C LEU A 55 -26.87 40.11 24.77
N SER A 56 -27.86 40.93 24.71
CA SER A 56 -29.29 40.70 24.69
C SER A 56 -29.75 39.73 23.59
N ILE A 57 -30.72 38.95 24.00
CA ILE A 57 -31.60 38.08 23.22
C ILE A 57 -32.36 38.92 22.17
N CYS A 58 -32.22 38.56 20.89
CA CYS A 58 -33.25 38.82 19.88
C CYS A 58 -33.72 37.47 19.33
N ALA A 59 -34.97 37.14 19.65
CA ALA A 59 -35.71 36.07 19.00
C ALA A 59 -36.14 36.53 17.62
N ASP A 60 -35.80 35.75 16.58
CA ASP A 60 -36.51 35.75 15.32
C ASP A 60 -36.42 34.42 14.58
N SER A 61 -37.61 33.87 14.36
CA SER A 61 -38.13 32.99 13.30
C SER A 61 -37.33 31.75 12.82
N PRO A 62 -38.02 30.61 12.70
CA PRO A 62 -37.44 29.40 12.12
C PRO A 62 -37.30 29.57 10.61
N GLN A 63 -36.08 29.80 10.15
CA GLN A 63 -35.74 29.60 8.73
C GLN A 63 -35.50 28.12 8.46
N ASP A 64 -36.17 27.67 7.42
CA ASP A 64 -36.13 26.35 6.85
C ASP A 64 -34.69 25.79 6.81
N ALA A 65 -34.50 24.71 7.56
CA ALA A 65 -33.36 23.84 7.37
C ALA A 65 -33.43 23.28 5.95
N SER A 66 -32.69 23.88 5.02
CA SER A 66 -32.37 23.26 3.75
C SER A 66 -31.55 22.01 4.05
N THR A 67 -32.22 20.89 4.21
CA THR A 67 -31.66 19.56 4.11
C THR A 67 -31.01 19.48 2.74
N SER A 68 -29.67 19.59 2.71
CA SER A 68 -28.90 19.17 1.55
C SER A 68 -29.37 17.77 1.18
N PRO A 69 -29.72 17.50 -0.09
CA PRO A 69 -30.17 16.17 -0.47
C PRO A 69 -29.04 15.20 -0.19
N SER A 70 -29.27 14.27 0.73
CA SER A 70 -28.39 13.14 0.98
C SER A 70 -28.10 12.48 -0.37
N CYS A 71 -26.81 12.35 -0.74
CA CYS A 71 -26.34 11.72 -1.99
C CYS A 71 -26.85 10.27 -2.18
N ALA A 72 -27.46 9.69 -1.15
CA ALA A 72 -28.06 8.35 -1.18
C ALA A 72 -29.28 8.19 -2.09
N SER A 73 -29.81 9.27 -2.71
CA SER A 73 -31.07 9.23 -3.44
C SER A 73 -30.99 8.67 -4.87
N TYR A 74 -29.80 8.29 -5.39
CA TYR A 74 -29.65 7.92 -6.80
C TYR A 74 -29.34 6.45 -7.09
N LEU A 75 -28.94 5.67 -6.08
CA LEU A 75 -28.61 4.27 -6.31
C LEU A 75 -29.35 3.38 -5.30
N HIS A 76 -30.35 2.66 -5.76
CA HIS A 76 -31.09 1.68 -4.97
C HIS A 76 -30.89 0.28 -5.55
N PHE A 77 -30.22 -0.59 -4.80
CA PHE A 77 -30.28 -2.01 -5.04
C PHE A 77 -31.59 -2.56 -4.47
N SER A 78 -32.22 -3.52 -5.15
CA SER A 78 -33.28 -4.30 -4.52
C SER A 78 -32.69 -5.10 -3.36
N LEU A 79 -33.48 -5.48 -2.37
CA LEU A 79 -33.02 -6.26 -1.23
C LEU A 79 -32.27 -7.54 -1.67
N LEU A 80 -32.78 -8.25 -2.68
CA LEU A 80 -32.14 -9.45 -3.22
C LEU A 80 -30.78 -9.15 -3.88
N GLN A 81 -30.65 -8.02 -4.58
CA GLN A 81 -29.37 -7.60 -5.17
C GLN A 81 -28.36 -7.21 -4.09
N GLU A 82 -28.82 -6.49 -3.07
CA GLU A 82 -27.99 -6.08 -1.93
C GLU A 82 -27.46 -7.32 -1.18
N GLU A 83 -28.34 -8.26 -0.82
CA GLU A 83 -27.95 -9.52 -0.16
C GLU A 83 -26.94 -10.34 -1.01
N TYR A 84 -27.17 -10.42 -2.32
CA TYR A 84 -26.25 -11.09 -3.23
C TYR A 84 -24.87 -10.40 -3.25
N LEU A 85 -24.84 -9.06 -3.36
CA LEU A 85 -23.59 -8.29 -3.41
C LEU A 85 -22.84 -8.36 -2.08
N ILE A 86 -23.55 -8.31 -0.96
CA ILE A 86 -22.94 -8.48 0.38
C ILE A 86 -22.36 -9.90 0.54
N SER A 87 -23.07 -10.94 0.12
CA SER A 87 -22.51 -12.30 0.12
C SER A 87 -21.26 -12.40 -0.75
N SER A 88 -21.33 -11.87 -1.97
CA SER A 88 -20.21 -11.84 -2.92
C SER A 88 -19.03 -11.02 -2.40
N PHE A 89 -19.26 -9.96 -1.63
CA PHE A 89 -18.21 -9.21 -0.95
C PHE A 89 -17.36 -10.11 -0.05
N PHE A 90 -18.00 -10.93 0.78
CA PHE A 90 -17.31 -11.84 1.69
C PHE A 90 -16.60 -12.99 0.98
N ASP A 91 -17.10 -13.39 -0.17
CA ASP A 91 -16.52 -14.51 -0.92
C ASP A 91 -15.38 -14.08 -1.87
N ILE A 92 -15.27 -12.78 -2.18
CA ILE A 92 -14.34 -12.28 -3.21
C ILE A 92 -13.45 -11.16 -2.67
N VAL A 93 -14.03 -10.10 -2.08
CA VAL A 93 -13.31 -8.87 -1.72
C VAL A 93 -12.67 -8.98 -0.34
N GLN A 94 -13.39 -9.59 0.60
CA GLN A 94 -12.98 -9.73 2.00
C GLN A 94 -11.65 -10.49 2.15
N ASP A 95 -11.41 -11.52 1.34
CA ASP A 95 -10.18 -12.32 1.43
C ASP A 95 -8.93 -11.48 1.17
N ALA A 96 -9.01 -10.54 0.22
CA ALA A 96 -7.92 -9.59 -0.03
C ALA A 96 -7.71 -8.63 1.14
N ASN A 97 -8.79 -8.29 1.87
CA ASN A 97 -8.80 -7.29 2.94
C ASN A 97 -9.72 -7.68 4.10
N PRO A 98 -9.37 -8.66 4.91
CA PRO A 98 -10.20 -9.10 6.03
C PRO A 98 -10.22 -8.04 7.16
N ILE A 99 -11.25 -7.19 7.14
CA ILE A 99 -11.55 -6.15 8.16
C ILE A 99 -12.86 -6.43 8.90
N PHE A 100 -13.53 -7.53 8.59
CA PHE A 100 -14.78 -7.94 9.23
C PHE A 100 -14.68 -9.38 9.76
N SER A 101 -15.37 -9.66 10.84
CA SER A 101 -15.83 -11.02 11.13
C SER A 101 -17.11 -11.26 10.31
N LYS A 102 -17.09 -12.20 9.35
CA LYS A 102 -18.22 -12.50 8.44
C LYS A 102 -19.49 -12.82 9.23
N GLU A 103 -19.38 -13.71 10.20
CA GLU A 103 -20.53 -14.18 11.00
C GLU A 103 -21.12 -13.04 11.83
N ARG A 104 -20.26 -12.19 12.41
CA ARG A 104 -20.70 -11.06 13.22
C ARG A 104 -21.33 -9.97 12.37
N PHE A 105 -20.72 -9.65 11.23
CA PHE A 105 -21.28 -8.67 10.29
C PHE A 105 -22.65 -9.12 9.80
N LEU A 106 -22.82 -10.35 9.34
CA LEU A 106 -24.10 -10.87 8.83
C LEU A 106 -25.19 -10.86 9.90
N ARG A 107 -24.87 -11.20 11.18
CA ARG A 107 -25.83 -11.05 12.28
C ARG A 107 -26.31 -9.61 12.46
N ARG A 108 -25.40 -8.63 12.43
CA ARG A 108 -25.74 -7.19 12.52
C ARG A 108 -26.52 -6.71 11.30
N TYR A 109 -26.14 -7.18 10.10
CA TYR A 109 -26.83 -6.84 8.85
C TYR A 109 -28.29 -7.29 8.87
N HIS A 110 -28.57 -8.55 9.21
CA HIS A 110 -29.94 -9.06 9.31
C HIS A 110 -30.75 -8.44 10.45
N SER A 111 -30.09 -7.86 11.44
CA SER A 111 -30.73 -7.10 12.51
C SER A 111 -30.86 -5.60 12.20
N SER A 112 -30.51 -5.16 10.99
CA SER A 112 -30.51 -3.74 10.55
C SER A 112 -29.67 -2.82 11.45
N LEU A 113 -28.58 -3.34 12.02
CA LEU A 113 -27.67 -2.62 12.92
C LEU A 113 -26.40 -2.12 12.21
N CYS A 114 -26.23 -2.40 10.91
CA CYS A 114 -25.11 -1.90 10.12
C CYS A 114 -25.41 -0.51 9.54
N SER A 115 -24.35 0.28 9.35
CA SER A 115 -24.46 1.56 8.66
C SER A 115 -24.88 1.36 7.20
N GLN A 116 -25.95 2.03 6.75
CA GLN A 116 -26.41 1.97 5.35
C GLN A 116 -25.33 2.45 4.37
N ASP A 117 -24.55 3.44 4.75
CA ASP A 117 -23.44 3.95 3.97
C ASP A 117 -22.33 2.90 3.76
N LEU A 118 -22.04 2.09 4.79
CA LEU A 118 -21.08 0.99 4.68
C LEU A 118 -21.62 -0.10 3.76
N ILE A 119 -22.89 -0.50 3.94
CA ILE A 119 -23.56 -1.50 3.09
C ILE A 119 -23.53 -1.07 1.62
N LEU A 120 -23.91 0.18 1.34
CA LEU A 120 -23.90 0.74 -0.01
C LEU A 120 -22.47 0.75 -0.60
N THR A 121 -21.47 1.11 0.20
CA THR A 121 -20.06 1.10 -0.24
C THR A 121 -19.59 -0.31 -0.60
N MET A 122 -19.89 -1.30 0.25
CA MET A 122 -19.57 -2.70 -0.02
C MET A 122 -20.25 -3.20 -1.29
N ALA A 123 -21.56 -2.91 -1.46
CA ALA A 123 -22.34 -3.32 -2.63
C ALA A 123 -21.80 -2.69 -3.93
N ILE A 124 -21.50 -1.38 -3.94
CA ILE A 124 -20.97 -0.69 -5.13
C ILE A 124 -19.59 -1.24 -5.52
N ILE A 125 -18.67 -1.37 -4.57
CA ILE A 125 -17.33 -1.90 -4.83
C ILE A 125 -17.43 -3.32 -5.37
N THR A 126 -18.25 -4.17 -4.77
CA THR A 126 -18.46 -5.54 -5.24
C THR A 126 -19.05 -5.59 -6.63
N ALA A 127 -20.10 -4.81 -6.90
CA ALA A 127 -20.73 -4.75 -8.23
C ALA A 127 -19.73 -4.31 -9.32
N LYS A 128 -18.84 -3.35 -9.01
CA LYS A 128 -17.80 -2.90 -9.94
C LYS A 128 -16.76 -3.97 -10.20
N LEU A 129 -16.28 -4.64 -9.16
CA LEU A 129 -15.22 -5.66 -9.27
C LEU A 129 -15.72 -6.95 -9.95
N THR A 130 -16.97 -7.34 -9.69
CA THR A 130 -17.57 -8.55 -10.27
C THR A 130 -18.25 -8.31 -11.62
N GLN A 131 -18.27 -7.04 -12.11
CA GLN A 131 -18.98 -6.66 -13.32
C GLN A 131 -20.44 -7.13 -13.30
N PHE A 132 -21.12 -6.91 -12.17
CA PHE A 132 -22.47 -7.39 -11.92
C PHE A 132 -23.47 -6.93 -12.99
N ALA A 133 -23.97 -7.89 -13.79
CA ALA A 133 -24.84 -7.64 -14.94
C ALA A 133 -26.30 -7.27 -14.59
N GLY A 134 -26.67 -7.30 -13.32
CA GLY A 134 -28.03 -7.00 -12.85
C GLY A 134 -28.41 -5.52 -12.82
N TYR A 135 -27.49 -4.63 -13.21
CA TYR A 135 -27.71 -3.20 -13.30
C TYR A 135 -27.59 -2.75 -14.76
N ASP A 136 -28.68 -2.28 -15.32
CA ASP A 136 -28.88 -2.04 -16.78
C ASP A 136 -28.07 -0.85 -17.33
N ASP A 137 -27.42 -0.06 -16.46
CA ASP A 137 -26.63 1.08 -16.90
C ASP A 137 -25.41 1.29 -15.97
N GLY A 138 -24.23 0.88 -16.43
CA GLY A 138 -22.95 1.09 -15.73
C GLY A 138 -22.72 2.54 -15.28
N LYS A 139 -23.42 3.52 -15.87
CA LYS A 139 -23.36 4.95 -15.54
C LYS A 139 -23.90 5.25 -14.14
N HIS A 140 -24.93 4.54 -13.67
CA HIS A 140 -25.46 4.74 -12.32
C HIS A 140 -24.49 4.24 -11.25
N LEU A 141 -23.82 3.11 -11.51
CA LEU A 141 -22.76 2.61 -10.63
C LEU A 141 -21.55 3.58 -10.57
N ASP A 142 -21.16 4.16 -11.72
CA ASP A 142 -20.10 5.15 -11.77
C ASP A 142 -20.47 6.41 -10.99
N ALA A 143 -21.67 6.95 -11.21
CA ALA A 143 -22.16 8.11 -10.47
C ALA A 143 -22.26 7.86 -8.95
N GLY A 144 -22.70 6.66 -8.53
CA GLY A 144 -22.73 6.26 -7.13
C GLY A 144 -21.33 6.17 -6.53
N LEU A 145 -20.37 5.59 -7.25
CA LEU A 145 -18.98 5.53 -6.84
C LEU A 145 -18.35 6.92 -6.76
N ASP A 146 -18.56 7.78 -7.76
CA ASP A 146 -18.05 9.16 -7.76
C ASP A 146 -18.62 9.95 -6.58
N SER A 147 -19.90 9.75 -6.25
CA SER A 147 -20.51 10.34 -5.05
C SER A 147 -19.85 9.86 -3.76
N LEU A 148 -19.57 8.56 -3.62
CA LEU A 148 -18.87 8.01 -2.46
C LEU A 148 -17.42 8.52 -2.36
N LEU A 149 -16.72 8.62 -3.48
CA LEU A 149 -15.34 9.12 -3.52
C LEU A 149 -15.26 10.63 -3.31
N SER A 150 -16.29 11.40 -3.66
CA SER A 150 -16.36 12.83 -3.40
C SER A 150 -16.76 13.16 -1.97
N SER A 151 -17.34 12.20 -1.22
CA SER A 151 -17.76 12.43 0.17
C SER A 151 -16.56 12.55 1.10
N SER A 152 -16.50 13.63 1.85
CA SER A 152 -15.42 13.94 2.80
C SER A 152 -15.74 13.48 4.22
N LEU A 153 -16.32 12.30 4.39
CA LEU A 153 -16.87 11.81 5.67
C LEU A 153 -15.92 11.87 6.87
N LEU A 154 -14.61 11.92 6.64
CA LEU A 154 -13.64 12.13 7.71
C LEU A 154 -13.24 13.61 7.90
N ASP A 155 -13.70 14.52 7.04
CA ASP A 155 -13.39 15.95 7.15
C ASP A 155 -14.38 16.69 8.08
N ASP A 156 -15.62 16.21 8.18
CA ASP A 156 -16.67 16.85 8.99
C ASP A 156 -16.51 16.60 10.49
N ASP A 157 -15.73 15.56 10.88
CA ASP A 157 -15.58 15.10 12.26
C ASP A 157 -14.44 15.79 13.03
N LEU A 158 -13.91 16.91 12.54
CA LEU A 158 -12.85 17.63 13.27
C LEU A 158 -13.29 18.19 14.62
N ILE A 159 -14.59 18.30 14.88
CA ILE A 159 -15.17 18.94 16.08
C ILE A 159 -16.13 18.00 16.83
N GLY A 160 -16.49 16.85 16.30
CA GLY A 160 -17.46 15.91 16.85
C GLY A 160 -16.88 14.68 17.54
N ASP A 161 -17.73 13.72 17.83
CA ASP A 161 -17.40 12.42 18.40
C ASP A 161 -16.45 11.62 17.49
N ALA A 162 -15.69 10.71 18.09
CA ALA A 162 -14.77 9.84 17.32
C ALA A 162 -15.55 9.02 16.28
N PRO A 163 -15.01 8.86 15.06
CA PRO A 163 -15.67 8.07 14.03
C PRO A 163 -15.91 6.62 14.47
N SER A 164 -17.05 6.07 14.11
CA SER A 164 -17.38 4.68 14.41
C SER A 164 -16.53 3.69 13.61
N LEU A 165 -16.48 2.44 14.06
CA LEU A 165 -15.80 1.37 13.34
C LEU A 165 -16.33 1.20 11.91
N ASP A 166 -17.64 1.33 11.70
CA ASP A 166 -18.26 1.21 10.37
C ASP A 166 -17.89 2.38 9.45
N GLN A 167 -17.75 3.61 9.98
CA GLN A 167 -17.23 4.77 9.22
C GLN A 167 -15.78 4.57 8.81
N PHE A 168 -14.93 4.06 9.72
CA PHE A 168 -13.55 3.73 9.38
C PHE A 168 -13.42 2.63 8.33
N ARG A 169 -14.23 1.58 8.43
CA ARG A 169 -14.28 0.50 7.43
C ARG A 169 -14.66 1.04 6.05
N LYS A 170 -15.70 1.89 5.99
CA LYS A 170 -16.09 2.58 4.76
C LYS A 170 -14.92 3.38 4.18
N ALA A 171 -14.29 4.23 4.99
CA ALA A 171 -13.19 5.08 4.57
C ALA A 171 -11.98 4.25 4.07
N TYR A 172 -11.66 3.15 4.76
CA TYR A 172 -10.61 2.23 4.36
C TYR A 172 -10.92 1.51 3.03
N LEU A 173 -12.14 0.99 2.86
CA LEU A 173 -12.55 0.32 1.62
C LEU A 173 -12.48 1.27 0.42
N LEU A 174 -12.91 2.52 0.58
CA LEU A 174 -12.80 3.54 -0.46
C LEU A 174 -11.34 3.89 -0.76
N ALA A 175 -10.48 4.01 0.26
CA ALA A 175 -9.07 4.29 0.08
C ALA A 175 -8.35 3.14 -0.65
N PHE A 176 -8.64 1.90 -0.27
CA PHE A 176 -8.11 0.71 -0.93
C PHE A 176 -8.57 0.63 -2.38
N TYR A 177 -9.86 0.78 -2.64
CA TYR A 177 -10.43 0.71 -3.99
C TYR A 177 -9.87 1.82 -4.89
N GLU A 178 -9.85 3.07 -4.40
CA GLU A 178 -9.33 4.21 -5.16
C GLU A 178 -7.84 4.04 -5.48
N PHE A 179 -7.03 3.54 -4.55
CA PHE A 179 -5.61 3.31 -4.77
C PHE A 179 -5.34 2.32 -5.92
N HIS A 180 -6.16 1.29 -6.06
CA HIS A 180 -5.96 0.27 -7.07
C HIS A 180 -6.69 0.55 -8.39
N GLN A 181 -7.76 1.35 -8.38
CA GLN A 181 -8.51 1.72 -9.60
C GLN A 181 -8.14 3.08 -10.16
N PHE A 182 -7.80 4.03 -9.29
CA PHE A 182 -7.50 5.41 -9.67
C PHE A 182 -6.21 5.90 -8.99
N PRO A 183 -5.06 5.19 -9.22
CA PRO A 183 -3.83 5.55 -8.55
C PRO A 183 -3.42 6.99 -8.91
N GLY A 184 -3.19 7.82 -7.90
CA GLY A 184 -2.85 9.21 -8.12
C GLY A 184 -2.89 10.06 -6.86
N HIS A 185 -2.90 11.39 -7.04
CA HIS A 185 -2.86 12.34 -5.93
C HIS A 185 -4.04 12.18 -4.97
N HIS A 186 -5.25 11.98 -5.48
CA HIS A 186 -6.45 11.85 -4.66
C HIS A 186 -6.42 10.59 -3.79
N SER A 187 -6.07 9.44 -4.36
CA SER A 187 -5.94 8.20 -3.60
C SER A 187 -4.85 8.30 -2.52
N TRP A 188 -3.73 8.95 -2.83
CA TRP A 188 -2.66 9.19 -1.86
C TRP A 188 -3.11 10.09 -0.70
N LEU A 189 -3.85 11.17 -1.00
CA LEU A 189 -4.44 12.03 0.03
C LEU A 189 -5.45 11.29 0.90
N ARG A 190 -6.32 10.46 0.30
CA ARG A 190 -7.32 9.67 1.04
C ARG A 190 -6.66 8.70 2.00
N ILE A 191 -5.64 7.96 1.56
CA ILE A 191 -4.85 7.09 2.44
C ILE A 191 -4.26 7.89 3.60
N GLY A 192 -3.66 9.05 3.31
CA GLY A 192 -3.10 9.93 4.32
C GLY A 192 -4.13 10.44 5.35
N ARG A 193 -5.37 10.71 4.92
CA ARG A 193 -6.46 11.08 5.83
C ARG A 193 -6.87 9.93 6.75
N VAL A 194 -7.10 8.75 6.19
CA VAL A 194 -7.43 7.54 6.97
C VAL A 194 -6.35 7.24 8.00
N THR A 195 -5.07 7.31 7.61
CA THR A 195 -3.92 7.06 8.50
C THR A 195 -3.86 8.09 9.63
N ARG A 196 -3.97 9.39 9.32
CA ARG A 196 -3.93 10.44 10.35
C ARG A 196 -5.12 10.36 11.30
N MET A 197 -6.31 10.00 10.79
CA MET A 197 -7.48 9.79 11.65
C MET A 197 -7.29 8.58 12.56
N ALA A 198 -6.68 7.49 12.06
CA ALA A 198 -6.34 6.33 12.89
C ALA A 198 -5.40 6.70 14.05
N TYR A 199 -4.38 7.53 13.80
CA TYR A 199 -3.55 8.10 14.86
C TYR A 199 -4.33 8.97 15.85
N ARG A 200 -5.22 9.82 15.34
CA ARG A 200 -6.01 10.73 16.18
C ARG A 200 -6.85 9.98 17.20
N ILE A 201 -7.44 8.86 16.83
CA ILE A 201 -8.23 8.04 17.77
C ILE A 201 -7.38 7.00 18.53
N GLY A 202 -6.06 6.93 18.25
CA GLY A 202 -5.12 6.10 18.98
C GLY A 202 -5.05 4.65 18.55
N LEU A 203 -5.39 4.31 17.28
CA LEU A 203 -5.29 2.93 16.79
C LEU A 203 -3.85 2.40 16.75
N ASP A 204 -2.86 3.28 16.67
CA ASP A 204 -1.43 2.95 16.78
C ASP A 204 -1.04 2.40 18.15
N ARG A 205 -1.82 2.70 19.19
CA ARG A 205 -1.59 2.34 20.59
C ARG A 205 -2.86 1.82 21.26
N LEU A 206 -3.62 1.01 20.55
CA LEU A 206 -4.94 0.56 20.95
C LEU A 206 -4.95 -0.13 22.32
N ASP A 207 -3.96 -0.98 22.58
CA ASP A 207 -3.84 -1.73 23.83
C ASP A 207 -3.57 -0.81 25.02
N TYR A 208 -2.82 0.27 24.81
CA TYR A 208 -2.52 1.27 25.82
C TYR A 208 -3.75 2.14 26.14
N ILE A 209 -4.44 2.66 25.10
CA ILE A 209 -5.61 3.53 25.32
C ILE A 209 -6.78 2.79 25.96
N ARG A 210 -6.92 1.49 25.70
CA ARG A 210 -7.93 0.64 26.32
C ARG A 210 -7.83 0.59 27.84
N VAL A 211 -6.62 0.63 28.37
CA VAL A 211 -6.38 0.61 29.83
C VAL A 211 -6.62 1.98 30.45
N LEU A 212 -6.33 3.06 29.73
CA LEU A 212 -6.32 4.41 30.29
C LEU A 212 -7.64 5.17 30.16
N TYR A 213 -8.40 4.92 29.09
CA TYR A 213 -9.58 5.73 28.78
C TYR A 213 -10.86 4.92 28.95
N SER A 214 -11.80 5.50 29.70
CA SER A 214 -13.06 4.84 30.08
C SER A 214 -13.97 4.51 28.88
N ASP A 215 -13.95 5.34 27.83
CA ASP A 215 -14.68 5.11 26.59
C ASP A 215 -14.16 3.86 25.84
N TRP A 216 -12.85 3.63 25.82
CA TRP A 216 -12.26 2.44 25.23
C TRP A 216 -12.34 1.20 26.12
N SER A 217 -12.37 1.36 27.44
CA SER A 217 -12.48 0.23 28.38
C SER A 217 -13.86 -0.45 28.34
N THR A 218 -14.89 0.22 27.84
CA THR A 218 -16.24 -0.32 27.66
C THR A 218 -16.46 -1.01 26.32
N VAL A 219 -15.51 -0.88 25.37
CA VAL A 219 -15.57 -1.52 24.05
C VAL A 219 -15.39 -3.03 24.20
N SER A 220 -16.24 -3.82 23.55
CA SER A 220 -16.17 -5.28 23.62
C SER A 220 -14.85 -5.84 23.06
N ASP A 221 -14.42 -7.02 23.54
CA ASP A 221 -13.21 -7.66 23.05
C ASP A 221 -13.27 -7.97 21.55
N GLU A 222 -14.45 -8.32 21.04
CA GLU A 222 -14.65 -8.55 19.61
C GLU A 222 -14.49 -7.25 18.81
N ASP A 223 -15.01 -6.11 19.30
CA ASP A 223 -14.81 -4.82 18.63
C ASP A 223 -13.33 -4.42 18.65
N ILE A 224 -12.64 -4.62 19.75
CA ILE A 224 -11.20 -4.37 19.87
C ILE A 224 -10.42 -5.23 18.85
N HIS A 225 -10.79 -6.50 18.70
CA HIS A 225 -10.18 -7.39 17.70
C HIS A 225 -10.38 -6.85 16.26
N GLU A 226 -11.59 -6.38 15.95
CA GLU A 226 -11.90 -5.77 14.65
C GLU A 226 -11.17 -4.44 14.43
N TRP A 227 -10.99 -3.60 15.47
CA TRP A 227 -10.15 -2.41 15.40
C TRP A 227 -8.68 -2.72 15.16
N ARG A 228 -8.13 -3.77 15.81
CA ARG A 228 -6.76 -4.25 15.54
C ARG A 228 -6.61 -4.71 14.08
N ALA A 229 -7.55 -5.51 13.59
CA ALA A 229 -7.54 -5.96 12.20
C ALA A 229 -7.53 -4.77 11.23
N LEU A 230 -8.39 -3.77 11.46
CA LEU A 230 -8.45 -2.56 10.64
C LEU A 230 -7.14 -1.76 10.70
N TRP A 231 -6.54 -1.58 11.89
CA TRP A 231 -5.24 -0.92 12.05
C TRP A 231 -4.15 -1.57 11.18
N TRP A 232 -4.02 -2.89 11.24
CA TRP A 232 -3.01 -3.61 10.46
C TRP A 232 -3.27 -3.55 8.95
N ARG A 233 -4.52 -3.33 8.53
CA ARG A 233 -4.85 -3.07 7.13
C ARG A 233 -4.50 -1.66 6.69
N ILE A 234 -4.70 -0.67 7.55
CA ILE A 234 -4.25 0.72 7.30
C ILE A 234 -2.71 0.74 7.20
N TYR A 235 -2.02 0.07 8.11
CA TYR A 235 -0.56 -0.10 8.06
C TYR A 235 -0.08 -0.70 6.73
N ARG A 236 -0.76 -1.75 6.26
CA ARG A 236 -0.47 -2.37 4.97
C ARG A 236 -0.67 -1.42 3.80
N LEU A 237 -1.79 -0.71 3.77
CA LEU A 237 -2.12 0.24 2.71
C LEU A 237 -1.15 1.42 2.68
N ASP A 238 -0.78 1.96 3.85
CA ASP A 238 0.29 2.97 3.98
C ASP A 238 1.62 2.45 3.40
N THR A 239 1.97 1.21 3.71
CA THR A 239 3.22 0.61 3.21
C THR A 239 3.22 0.49 1.69
N TYR A 240 2.18 -0.09 1.10
CA TYR A 240 2.13 -0.29 -0.35
C TYR A 240 2.09 1.03 -1.11
N SER A 241 1.28 1.99 -0.66
CA SER A 241 1.15 3.27 -1.36
C SER A 241 2.46 4.06 -1.36
N ASN A 242 3.16 4.08 -0.23
CA ASN A 242 4.40 4.84 -0.11
C ASN A 242 5.61 4.11 -0.71
N LEU A 243 5.66 2.78 -0.62
CA LEU A 243 6.67 1.99 -1.33
C LEU A 243 6.53 2.13 -2.84
N ALA A 244 5.30 2.07 -3.35
CA ALA A 244 5.03 2.19 -4.79
C ALA A 244 5.31 3.59 -5.34
N SER A 245 5.08 4.65 -4.56
CA SER A 245 5.28 6.05 -4.96
C SER A 245 6.64 6.64 -4.57
N GLY A 246 7.45 5.93 -3.76
CA GLY A 246 8.74 6.44 -3.27
C GLY A 246 8.60 7.57 -2.23
N THR A 247 7.44 7.70 -1.59
CA THR A 247 7.17 8.71 -0.56
C THR A 247 7.49 8.20 0.85
N PRO A 248 7.68 9.08 1.86
CA PRO A 248 7.83 8.66 3.24
C PRO A 248 6.59 7.92 3.74
N TYR A 249 6.82 6.87 4.53
CA TYR A 249 5.73 6.23 5.25
C TYR A 249 5.13 7.20 6.27
N LEU A 250 3.81 7.19 6.42
CA LEU A 250 3.13 8.02 7.40
C LEU A 250 3.12 7.36 8.78
N ILE A 251 3.08 6.04 8.82
CA ILE A 251 3.13 5.28 10.06
C ILE A 251 4.59 5.07 10.46
N ASP A 252 4.94 5.40 11.69
CA ASP A 252 6.26 5.13 12.28
C ASP A 252 6.20 3.81 13.06
N ASP A 253 6.99 2.82 12.63
CA ASP A 253 7.04 1.49 13.23
C ASP A 253 7.50 1.52 14.70
N VAL A 254 8.27 2.55 15.10
CA VAL A 254 8.86 2.66 16.46
C VAL A 254 7.79 2.94 17.52
N VAL A 255 6.71 3.64 17.14
CA VAL A 255 5.67 4.06 18.09
C VAL A 255 4.46 3.15 18.12
N ILE A 256 4.44 2.07 17.32
CA ILE A 256 3.30 1.15 17.28
C ILE A 256 3.23 0.36 18.59
N ASN A 257 2.11 0.54 19.31
CA ASN A 257 1.74 -0.19 20.51
C ASN A 257 0.33 -0.79 20.35
N THR A 258 0.11 -1.44 19.21
CA THR A 258 -1.09 -2.23 18.92
C THR A 258 -0.67 -3.65 18.64
N SER A 259 -1.22 -4.59 19.42
CA SER A 259 -0.86 -6.00 19.35
C SER A 259 -1.33 -6.66 18.06
N PHE A 260 -0.72 -7.80 17.73
CA PHE A 260 -1.22 -8.66 16.65
C PHE A 260 -2.63 -9.17 16.94
N THR A 261 -3.35 -9.54 15.88
CA THR A 261 -4.64 -10.21 16.01
C THR A 261 -4.40 -11.66 16.43
N LEU A 262 -4.76 -12.00 17.66
CA LEU A 262 -4.71 -13.36 18.20
C LEU A 262 -6.09 -13.71 18.76
N ARG A 263 -6.51 -14.96 18.60
CA ARG A 263 -7.73 -15.45 19.20
C ARG A 263 -7.47 -15.73 20.69
N ARG A 264 -8.23 -15.06 21.56
CA ARG A 264 -8.18 -15.35 23.00
C ARG A 264 -8.98 -16.61 23.29
N THR A 265 -8.36 -17.60 23.92
CA THR A 265 -9.07 -18.71 24.57
C THR A 265 -9.30 -18.34 26.03
N GLU A 266 -10.42 -18.78 26.62
CA GLU A 266 -10.81 -18.41 27.99
C GLU A 266 -9.76 -18.78 29.06
N ASP A 267 -8.93 -19.78 28.76
CA ASP A 267 -7.89 -20.27 29.66
C ASP A 267 -6.52 -19.58 29.48
N ASP A 268 -6.36 -18.77 28.46
CA ASP A 268 -5.08 -18.17 28.12
C ASP A 268 -5.10 -16.68 28.46
N LEU A 269 -4.47 -16.31 29.59
CA LEU A 269 -4.06 -14.94 29.89
C LEU A 269 -2.95 -14.53 28.88
N SER A 270 -3.23 -14.74 27.59
CA SER A 270 -2.25 -14.59 26.53
C SER A 270 -1.68 -13.19 26.53
N GLN A 271 -0.39 -13.16 26.67
CA GLN A 271 0.43 -11.96 26.58
C GLN A 271 0.17 -11.28 25.24
N GLU A 272 -0.16 -9.99 25.24
CA GLU A 272 -0.26 -9.19 24.04
C GLU A 272 1.08 -9.19 23.32
N ILE A 273 1.07 -9.51 22.01
CA ILE A 273 2.28 -9.62 21.20
C ILE A 273 2.33 -8.46 20.23
N PHE A 274 3.42 -7.72 20.26
CA PHE A 274 3.63 -6.51 19.46
C PHE A 274 4.64 -6.75 18.34
N LEU A 275 4.60 -5.90 17.30
CA LEU A 275 5.59 -5.92 16.22
C LEU A 275 6.96 -5.51 16.78
N PRO A 276 8.01 -6.37 16.71
CA PRO A 276 9.29 -6.06 17.26
C PRO A 276 10.08 -5.10 16.36
N PHE A 277 10.82 -4.23 16.98
CA PHE A 277 11.70 -3.30 16.27
C PHE A 277 12.93 -3.99 15.65
N ASN A 278 13.48 -5.00 16.33
CA ASN A 278 14.71 -5.69 15.94
C ASN A 278 14.46 -7.14 15.44
N SER A 279 15.51 -7.76 14.87
CA SER A 279 15.48 -9.13 14.38
C SER A 279 15.38 -10.18 15.47
N ASP A 280 15.93 -9.90 16.65
CA ASP A 280 15.97 -10.86 17.75
C ASP A 280 14.57 -11.04 18.35
N GLY A 281 13.86 -9.93 18.62
CA GLY A 281 12.46 -9.98 19.02
C GLY A 281 11.56 -10.66 17.98
N LEU A 282 11.92 -10.59 16.69
CA LEU A 282 11.16 -11.28 15.64
C LEU A 282 11.21 -12.80 15.80
N SER A 283 12.38 -13.37 16.13
CA SER A 283 12.52 -14.81 16.37
C SER A 283 11.73 -15.30 17.59
N GLU A 284 11.57 -14.43 18.60
CA GLU A 284 10.84 -14.72 19.82
C GLU A 284 9.32 -14.77 19.60
N ILE A 285 8.78 -13.85 18.80
CA ILE A 285 7.33 -13.75 18.61
C ILE A 285 6.78 -14.72 17.56
N LEU A 286 7.59 -15.13 16.56
CA LEU A 286 7.11 -15.95 15.44
C LEU A 286 6.40 -17.23 15.88
N PRO A 287 6.89 -18.02 16.83
CA PRO A 287 6.17 -19.22 17.30
C PRO A 287 4.78 -18.90 17.83
N SER A 288 4.64 -17.80 18.57
CA SER A 288 3.38 -17.41 19.19
C SER A 288 2.37 -16.88 18.17
N ILE A 289 2.78 -16.01 17.24
CA ILE A 289 1.87 -15.46 16.21
C ILE A 289 1.50 -16.48 15.12
N THR A 290 2.19 -17.63 15.09
CA THR A 290 1.92 -18.72 14.14
C THR A 290 1.19 -19.89 14.78
N SER A 291 0.89 -19.85 16.07
CA SER A 291 0.19 -20.90 16.80
C SER A 291 -1.30 -20.98 16.45
N ASP A 292 -1.93 -19.83 16.17
CA ASP A 292 -3.34 -19.74 15.81
C ASP A 292 -3.54 -19.78 14.30
N THR A 293 -4.17 -20.85 13.81
CA THR A 293 -4.38 -21.08 12.37
C THR A 293 -5.31 -20.08 11.71
N GLU A 294 -6.22 -19.45 12.45
CA GLU A 294 -7.16 -18.46 11.88
C GLU A 294 -6.49 -17.11 11.59
N THR A 295 -5.57 -16.70 12.45
CA THR A 295 -4.87 -15.40 12.32
C THR A 295 -3.48 -15.52 11.71
N LEU A 296 -2.95 -16.73 11.57
CA LEU A 296 -1.62 -17.06 11.06
C LEU A 296 -1.24 -16.27 9.80
N LEU A 297 -2.07 -16.35 8.76
CA LEU A 297 -1.82 -15.67 7.48
C LEU A 297 -1.70 -14.16 7.65
N ASN A 298 -2.60 -13.56 8.42
CA ASN A 298 -2.63 -12.11 8.66
C ASN A 298 -1.40 -11.63 9.45
N ASN A 299 -1.00 -12.40 10.46
CA ASN A 299 0.14 -12.06 11.30
C ASN A 299 1.47 -12.19 10.53
N ILE A 300 1.67 -13.28 9.79
CA ILE A 300 2.85 -13.45 8.93
C ILE A 300 2.86 -12.37 7.83
N HIS A 301 1.70 -12.05 7.25
CA HIS A 301 1.59 -10.97 6.28
C HIS A 301 2.09 -9.63 6.88
N THR A 302 1.65 -9.29 8.11
CA THR A 302 2.07 -8.07 8.80
C THR A 302 3.59 -8.04 9.02
N VAL A 303 4.18 -9.14 9.46
CA VAL A 303 5.64 -9.22 9.70
C VAL A 303 6.43 -9.12 8.41
N THR A 304 5.99 -9.81 7.35
CA THR A 304 6.70 -9.79 6.06
C THR A 304 6.59 -8.43 5.37
N ILE A 305 5.45 -7.76 5.48
CA ILE A 305 5.29 -6.40 4.95
C ILE A 305 6.11 -5.38 5.75
N ALA A 306 6.24 -5.53 7.07
CA ALA A 306 7.12 -4.71 7.89
C ALA A 306 8.60 -4.86 7.47
N THR A 307 9.02 -6.08 7.13
CA THR A 307 10.37 -6.34 6.62
C THR A 307 10.58 -5.71 5.24
N MET A 308 9.61 -5.83 4.34
CA MET A 308 9.64 -5.18 3.02
C MET A 308 9.65 -3.66 3.15
N ARG A 309 8.91 -3.08 4.09
CA ARG A 309 8.90 -1.65 4.42
C ARG A 309 10.30 -1.15 4.82
N LYS A 310 11.02 -1.91 5.65
CA LYS A 310 12.40 -1.59 6.03
C LYS A 310 13.36 -1.64 4.83
N ALA A 311 13.19 -2.60 3.92
CA ALA A 311 13.96 -2.63 2.66
C ALA A 311 13.64 -1.42 1.78
N GLY A 312 12.37 -0.98 1.71
CA GLY A 312 11.97 0.26 1.04
C GLY A 312 12.61 1.52 1.65
N LEU A 313 12.80 1.55 2.97
CA LEU A 313 13.55 2.63 3.62
C LEU A 313 15.03 2.62 3.21
N VAL A 314 15.65 1.45 3.15
CA VAL A 314 17.06 1.28 2.75
C VAL A 314 17.29 1.80 1.33
N ILE A 315 16.45 1.42 0.35
CA ILE A 315 16.59 1.93 -1.03
C ILE A 315 16.42 3.45 -1.08
N ARG A 316 15.51 3.99 -0.31
CA ARG A 316 15.31 5.44 -0.22
C ARG A 316 16.52 6.17 0.37
N MET A 317 17.13 5.64 1.45
CA MET A 317 18.39 6.17 2.01
C MET A 317 19.51 6.15 0.96
N HIS A 318 19.60 5.06 0.18
CA HIS A 318 20.56 4.93 -0.90
C HIS A 318 20.37 6.02 -1.97
N LEU A 319 19.15 6.25 -2.42
CA LEU A 319 18.83 7.26 -3.44
C LEU A 319 19.12 8.68 -2.97
N LEU A 320 18.91 8.97 -1.69
CA LEU A 320 19.24 10.25 -1.06
C LEU A 320 20.74 10.39 -0.77
N ARG A 321 21.57 9.40 -1.14
CA ARG A 321 23.00 9.32 -0.88
C ARG A 321 23.36 9.45 0.60
N TRP A 322 22.47 9.00 1.46
CA TRP A 322 22.69 8.99 2.91
C TRP A 322 23.60 7.81 3.27
N GLN A 323 24.93 8.04 3.28
CA GLN A 323 25.90 6.97 3.49
C GLN A 323 25.98 6.51 4.95
N ASP A 324 25.72 7.42 5.89
CA ASP A 324 25.79 7.11 7.31
C ASP A 324 24.64 6.18 7.72
N GLY A 325 25.00 5.00 8.24
CA GLY A 325 24.04 4.03 8.76
C GLY A 325 23.38 3.10 7.72
N ILE A 326 23.53 3.31 6.40
CA ILE A 326 22.90 2.44 5.38
C ILE A 326 23.39 0.99 5.49
N VAL A 327 24.69 0.77 5.75
CA VAL A 327 25.28 -0.56 5.89
C VAL A 327 24.66 -1.31 7.09
N ALA A 328 24.45 -0.61 8.20
CA ALA A 328 23.80 -1.19 9.39
C ALA A 328 22.33 -1.54 9.11
N GLN A 329 21.63 -0.71 8.35
CA GLN A 329 20.24 -0.97 7.97
C GLN A 329 20.12 -2.14 6.98
N VAL A 330 21.01 -2.22 5.97
CA VAL A 330 21.08 -3.38 5.07
C VAL A 330 21.28 -4.66 5.89
N ALA A 331 22.30 -4.70 6.76
CA ALA A 331 22.59 -5.87 7.59
C ALA A 331 21.43 -6.22 8.55
N ASN A 332 20.68 -5.23 9.04
CA ASN A 332 19.50 -5.47 9.86
C ASN A 332 18.38 -6.14 9.06
N VAL A 333 18.06 -5.64 7.86
CA VAL A 333 17.02 -6.24 7.01
C VAL A 333 17.43 -7.64 6.53
N GLU A 334 18.70 -7.87 6.20
CA GLU A 334 19.22 -9.19 5.85
C GLU A 334 19.05 -10.20 7.00
N ARG A 335 19.37 -9.78 8.25
CA ARG A 335 19.11 -10.62 9.42
C ARG A 335 17.64 -10.94 9.60
N GLN A 336 16.74 -9.97 9.43
CA GLN A 336 15.30 -10.21 9.49
C GLN A 336 14.83 -11.18 8.41
N LEU A 337 15.31 -11.05 7.19
CA LEU A 337 15.02 -12.01 6.11
C LEU A 337 15.53 -13.42 6.44
N ALA A 338 16.74 -13.53 7.01
CA ALA A 338 17.28 -14.81 7.44
C ALA A 338 16.45 -15.42 8.59
N THR A 339 16.09 -14.62 9.60
CA THR A 339 15.22 -15.03 10.71
C THR A 339 13.88 -15.55 10.21
N LEU A 340 13.22 -14.81 9.31
CA LEU A 340 11.94 -15.23 8.74
C LEU A 340 12.06 -16.54 7.97
N ARG A 341 13.11 -16.71 7.16
CA ARG A 341 13.33 -17.96 6.41
C ARG A 341 13.49 -19.18 7.31
N LEU A 342 14.09 -19.00 8.49
CA LEU A 342 14.36 -20.09 9.44
C LEU A 342 13.19 -20.37 10.37
N ALA A 343 12.41 -19.36 10.76
CA ALA A 343 11.41 -19.44 11.81
C ALA A 343 9.96 -19.51 11.28
N LEU A 344 9.73 -19.28 9.98
CA LEU A 344 8.42 -19.49 9.38
C LEU A 344 8.02 -20.97 9.42
N PRO A 345 6.72 -21.28 9.52
CA PRO A 345 6.23 -22.67 9.56
C PRO A 345 6.78 -23.53 8.42
N LEU A 346 6.98 -24.81 8.69
CA LEU A 346 7.50 -25.76 7.71
C LEU A 346 6.65 -25.75 6.42
N GLY A 347 7.32 -25.62 5.29
CA GLY A 347 6.65 -25.56 3.98
C GLY A 347 6.07 -24.19 3.63
N TRP A 348 6.18 -23.15 4.48
CA TRP A 348 5.66 -21.82 4.19
C TRP A 348 6.26 -21.21 2.92
N LEU A 349 7.54 -21.41 2.70
CA LEU A 349 8.28 -20.90 1.53
C LEU A 349 8.12 -21.79 0.28
N ASN A 350 7.38 -22.91 0.36
CA ASN A 350 7.12 -23.73 -0.81
C ASN A 350 6.31 -22.95 -1.85
N LEU A 351 6.77 -22.99 -3.10
CA LEU A 351 6.05 -22.34 -4.20
C LEU A 351 4.75 -23.07 -4.53
N ARG A 352 4.78 -24.40 -4.47
CA ARG A 352 3.62 -25.25 -4.75
C ARG A 352 2.68 -25.31 -3.54
N ARG A 353 1.40 -25.54 -3.84
CA ARG A 353 0.40 -25.75 -2.81
C ARG A 353 0.72 -26.99 -1.95
N ASN A 354 0.62 -26.84 -0.64
CA ASN A 354 0.85 -27.91 0.34
C ASN A 354 -0.42 -28.78 0.48
N ALA A 355 -0.81 -29.49 -0.60
CA ALA A 355 -2.04 -30.27 -0.65
C ALA A 355 -2.10 -31.36 0.43
N PHE A 356 -0.96 -31.92 0.85
CA PHE A 356 -0.87 -32.89 1.94
C PHE A 356 -1.18 -32.30 3.33
N ALA A 357 -1.04 -30.98 3.48
CA ALA A 357 -1.44 -30.25 4.68
C ALA A 357 -2.85 -29.66 4.58
N ASN A 358 -3.66 -30.11 3.61
CA ASN A 358 -5.01 -29.61 3.33
C ASN A 358 -5.08 -28.09 3.03
N GLU A 359 -4.00 -27.50 2.54
CA GLU A 359 -3.98 -26.09 2.16
C GLU A 359 -5.00 -25.82 1.03
N LYS A 360 -5.96 -24.93 1.30
CA LYS A 360 -6.93 -24.52 0.28
C LYS A 360 -6.25 -23.66 -0.80
N PRO A 361 -6.79 -23.61 -2.04
CA PRO A 361 -6.23 -22.75 -3.08
C PRO A 361 -6.14 -21.26 -2.67
N VAL A 362 -7.14 -20.72 -1.98
CA VAL A 362 -7.14 -19.34 -1.49
C VAL A 362 -6.02 -19.09 -0.47
N ASP A 363 -5.84 -20.03 0.49
CA ASP A 363 -4.78 -19.93 1.51
C ASP A 363 -3.39 -20.01 0.86
N HIS A 364 -3.24 -20.86 -0.17
CA HIS A 364 -2.02 -20.92 -0.97
C HIS A 364 -1.68 -19.56 -1.59
N HIS A 365 -2.64 -18.91 -2.28
CA HIS A 365 -2.40 -17.62 -2.91
C HIS A 365 -2.14 -16.53 -1.87
N ALA A 366 -2.86 -16.51 -0.75
CA ALA A 366 -2.59 -15.61 0.37
C ALA A 366 -1.19 -15.81 0.97
N ARG A 367 -0.72 -17.07 1.08
CA ARG A 367 0.64 -17.39 1.51
C ARG A 367 1.70 -16.95 0.48
N LEU A 368 1.45 -17.13 -0.82
CA LEU A 368 2.37 -16.66 -1.86
C LEU A 368 2.62 -15.15 -1.78
N ILE A 369 1.63 -14.33 -1.38
CA ILE A 369 1.82 -12.88 -1.18
C ILE A 369 2.94 -12.63 -0.16
N THR A 370 2.97 -13.36 0.94
CA THR A 370 4.01 -13.18 1.96
C THR A 370 5.41 -13.55 1.43
N VAL A 371 5.48 -14.54 0.54
CA VAL A 371 6.74 -14.89 -0.13
C VAL A 371 7.15 -13.81 -1.13
N PHE A 372 6.19 -13.21 -1.85
CA PHE A 372 6.46 -12.04 -2.71
C PHE A 372 7.07 -10.88 -1.91
N HIS A 373 6.57 -10.58 -0.69
CA HIS A 373 7.16 -9.55 0.17
C HIS A 373 8.64 -9.82 0.47
N LEU A 374 8.97 -11.06 0.83
CA LEU A 374 10.34 -11.45 1.15
C LEU A 374 11.26 -11.34 -0.08
N ARG A 375 10.77 -11.74 -1.26
CA ARG A 375 11.53 -11.62 -2.51
C ARG A 375 11.67 -10.18 -2.97
N MET A 376 10.64 -9.35 -2.79
CA MET A 376 10.73 -7.91 -3.06
C MET A 376 11.75 -7.25 -2.14
N ALA A 377 11.71 -7.52 -0.84
CA ALA A 377 12.70 -7.00 0.10
C ALA A 377 14.13 -7.39 -0.30
N GLN A 378 14.35 -8.64 -0.69
CA GLN A 378 15.64 -9.12 -1.19
C GLN A 378 16.07 -8.40 -2.49
N LEU A 379 15.14 -8.22 -3.44
CA LEU A 379 15.40 -7.50 -4.69
C LEU A 379 15.84 -6.06 -4.41
N LEU A 380 15.11 -5.34 -3.53
CA LEU A 380 15.45 -3.96 -3.16
C LEU A 380 16.84 -3.85 -2.55
N LEU A 381 17.23 -4.77 -1.67
CA LEU A 381 18.59 -4.79 -1.09
C LEU A 381 19.65 -5.06 -2.16
N SER A 382 19.41 -6.01 -3.08
CA SER A 382 20.34 -6.32 -4.18
C SER A 382 20.54 -5.12 -5.13
N VAL A 383 19.49 -4.31 -5.36
CA VAL A 383 19.58 -3.06 -6.13
C VAL A 383 20.48 -2.05 -5.42
N VAL A 384 20.34 -1.87 -4.12
CA VAL A 384 21.19 -0.99 -3.31
C VAL A 384 22.64 -1.40 -3.38
N GLU A 385 22.92 -2.69 -3.18
CA GLU A 385 24.30 -3.21 -3.26
C GLU A 385 24.91 -3.04 -4.66
N CYS A 386 24.14 -3.28 -5.71
CA CYS A 386 24.60 -3.11 -7.08
C CYS A 386 24.98 -1.64 -7.35
N GLY A 387 24.20 -0.67 -6.85
CA GLY A 387 24.46 0.76 -7.00
C GLY A 387 25.65 1.30 -6.17
N GLN A 388 26.06 0.56 -5.12
CA GLN A 388 27.20 0.97 -4.25
C GLN A 388 28.55 0.43 -4.72
N ARG A 389 28.56 -0.62 -5.55
CA ARG A 389 29.80 -1.30 -5.95
C ARG A 389 30.53 -0.56 -7.07
N ARG A 390 31.88 -0.74 -7.07
CA ARG A 390 32.72 -0.29 -8.18
C ARG A 390 32.46 -1.14 -9.44
N ALA A 391 32.84 -0.61 -10.59
CA ALA A 391 32.64 -1.26 -11.88
C ALA A 391 33.21 -2.70 -11.97
N ASP A 392 34.22 -3.02 -11.14
CA ASP A 392 34.87 -4.34 -11.17
C ASP A 392 34.07 -5.40 -10.39
N ASP A 393 33.23 -5.01 -9.40
CA ASP A 393 32.55 -5.93 -8.48
C ASP A 393 31.03 -6.00 -8.68
N TRP A 394 30.47 -5.20 -9.59
CA TRP A 394 29.01 -5.08 -9.77
C TRP A 394 28.33 -6.33 -10.29
N LEU A 395 29.05 -7.17 -11.07
CA LEU A 395 28.47 -8.35 -11.72
C LEU A 395 27.86 -9.34 -10.73
N SER A 396 28.48 -9.55 -9.57
CA SER A 396 27.94 -10.44 -8.54
C SER A 396 26.61 -9.93 -7.96
N SER A 397 26.47 -8.63 -7.77
CA SER A 397 25.22 -8.02 -7.30
C SER A 397 24.18 -7.96 -8.41
N TRP A 398 24.61 -7.76 -9.67
CA TRP A 398 23.76 -7.84 -10.84
C TRP A 398 23.17 -9.24 -11.05
N GLN A 399 23.98 -10.28 -10.81
CA GLN A 399 23.52 -11.67 -10.83
C GLN A 399 22.49 -11.94 -9.71
N ARG A 400 22.67 -11.39 -8.49
CA ARG A 400 21.67 -11.53 -7.41
C ARG A 400 20.34 -10.86 -7.73
N ILE A 401 20.35 -9.74 -8.47
CA ILE A 401 19.13 -9.13 -8.98
C ILE A 401 18.42 -10.08 -9.94
N LEU A 402 19.16 -10.74 -10.86
CA LEU A 402 18.58 -11.73 -11.76
C LEU A 402 17.92 -12.88 -10.98
N GLU A 403 18.63 -13.47 -10.03
CA GLU A 403 18.11 -14.58 -9.20
C GLU A 403 16.85 -14.18 -8.44
N ALA A 404 16.83 -12.99 -7.82
CA ALA A 404 15.64 -12.48 -7.12
C ALA A 404 14.44 -12.28 -8.07
N CYS A 405 14.68 -11.80 -9.29
CA CYS A 405 13.64 -11.63 -10.30
C CYS A 405 13.12 -12.99 -10.84
N GLN A 406 14.00 -13.97 -11.01
CA GLN A 406 13.62 -15.34 -11.42
C GLN A 406 12.81 -16.05 -10.33
N ASP A 407 13.14 -15.83 -9.04
CA ASP A 407 12.33 -16.31 -7.92
C ASP A 407 10.93 -15.69 -7.93
N ILE A 408 10.82 -14.38 -8.24
CA ILE A 408 9.53 -13.69 -8.38
C ILE A 408 8.74 -14.25 -9.57
N ALA A 409 9.40 -14.53 -10.71
CA ALA A 409 8.76 -15.14 -11.87
C ALA A 409 8.26 -16.56 -11.57
N SER A 410 9.06 -17.34 -10.84
CA SER A 410 8.67 -18.69 -10.39
C SER A 410 7.45 -18.68 -9.47
N LEU A 411 7.34 -17.67 -8.58
CA LEU A 411 6.15 -17.44 -7.76
C LEU A 411 4.93 -17.10 -8.62
N ALA A 412 5.08 -16.16 -9.56
CA ALA A 412 4.01 -15.78 -10.48
C ALA A 412 3.53 -16.94 -11.34
N GLY A 413 4.45 -17.86 -11.72
CA GLY A 413 4.12 -19.07 -12.45
C GLY A 413 3.26 -20.10 -11.68
N GLN A 414 3.14 -19.96 -10.35
CA GLN A 414 2.23 -20.77 -9.53
C GLN A 414 0.85 -20.14 -9.36
N TRP A 415 0.67 -18.94 -9.89
CA TRP A 415 -0.55 -18.16 -9.68
C TRP A 415 -1.66 -18.59 -10.63
N ASP A 416 -2.83 -18.84 -10.07
CA ASP A 416 -4.06 -19.03 -10.84
C ASP A 416 -4.77 -17.67 -11.00
N SER A 417 -5.07 -17.27 -12.22
CA SER A 417 -5.73 -16.01 -12.53
C SER A 417 -7.12 -15.84 -11.90
N ALA A 418 -7.78 -16.94 -11.53
CA ALA A 418 -9.06 -16.92 -10.81
C ALA A 418 -8.95 -16.20 -9.46
N PHE A 419 -7.74 -16.13 -8.86
CA PHE A 419 -7.50 -15.49 -7.57
C PHE A 419 -7.03 -14.04 -7.66
N CYS A 420 -7.05 -13.40 -8.83
CA CYS A 420 -6.67 -11.99 -8.96
C CYS A 420 -7.63 -11.00 -8.26
N LEU A 421 -8.85 -11.44 -7.90
CA LEU A 421 -9.81 -10.66 -7.11
C LEU A 421 -9.67 -10.88 -5.60
N THR A 422 -9.32 -12.09 -5.18
CA THR A 422 -9.30 -12.50 -3.76
C THR A 422 -7.99 -12.19 -3.05
N VAL A 423 -7.04 -11.55 -3.76
CA VAL A 423 -5.75 -11.17 -3.20
C VAL A 423 -5.50 -9.68 -3.35
N ASP A 424 -4.56 -9.17 -2.56
CA ASP A 424 -4.16 -7.77 -2.66
C ASP A 424 -3.45 -7.48 -4.00
N PRO A 425 -4.00 -6.61 -4.86
CA PRO A 425 -3.41 -6.30 -6.16
C PRO A 425 -2.08 -5.55 -6.05
N ALA A 426 -1.65 -5.12 -4.87
CA ALA A 426 -0.37 -4.45 -4.66
C ALA A 426 0.84 -5.32 -5.02
N ILE A 427 0.71 -6.66 -5.09
CA ILE A 427 1.78 -7.53 -5.59
C ILE A 427 2.20 -7.19 -7.03
N THR A 428 1.35 -6.52 -7.80
CA THR A 428 1.66 -6.07 -9.15
C THR A 428 2.84 -5.10 -9.20
N PHE A 429 3.13 -4.38 -8.12
CA PHE A 429 4.35 -3.57 -8.00
C PHE A 429 5.62 -4.42 -8.01
N THR A 430 5.59 -5.55 -7.30
CA THR A 430 6.70 -6.51 -7.27
C THR A 430 6.91 -7.14 -8.64
N ILE A 431 5.81 -7.56 -9.30
CA ILE A 431 5.82 -8.12 -10.64
C ILE A 431 6.40 -7.13 -11.65
N PHE A 432 5.93 -5.88 -11.63
CA PHE A 432 6.42 -4.83 -12.52
C PHE A 432 7.91 -4.52 -12.30
N THR A 433 8.33 -4.43 -11.04
CA THR A 433 9.74 -4.19 -10.70
C THR A 433 10.62 -5.31 -11.25
N ALA A 434 10.25 -6.57 -11.04
CA ALA A 434 10.98 -7.71 -11.58
C ALA A 434 11.00 -7.72 -13.12
N LEU A 435 9.90 -7.36 -13.78
CA LEU A 435 9.83 -7.22 -15.24
C LEU A 435 10.85 -6.23 -15.80
N ILE A 436 10.97 -5.05 -15.18
CA ILE A 436 11.94 -4.02 -15.58
C ILE A 436 13.37 -4.59 -15.49
N PHE A 437 13.71 -5.20 -14.35
CA PHE A 437 15.07 -5.72 -14.16
C PHE A 437 15.38 -6.93 -15.07
N LEU A 438 14.43 -7.85 -15.29
CA LEU A 438 14.60 -8.95 -16.25
C LEU A 438 14.78 -8.42 -17.69
N HIS A 439 14.06 -7.37 -18.06
CA HIS A 439 14.23 -6.74 -19.36
C HIS A 439 15.64 -6.13 -19.52
N LEU A 440 16.15 -5.45 -18.49
CA LEU A 440 17.51 -4.91 -18.46
C LEU A 440 18.56 -6.03 -18.54
N GLN A 441 18.36 -7.14 -17.81
CA GLN A 441 19.21 -8.33 -17.87
C GLN A 441 19.26 -8.90 -19.29
N ARG A 442 18.10 -9.08 -19.93
CA ARG A 442 18.00 -9.56 -21.31
C ARG A 442 18.76 -8.69 -22.31
N LYS A 443 18.73 -7.35 -22.11
CA LYS A 443 19.39 -6.37 -22.97
C LYS A 443 20.86 -6.14 -22.61
N SER A 444 21.31 -6.62 -21.47
CA SER A 444 22.70 -6.50 -21.02
C SER A 444 23.64 -7.34 -21.90
N ASN A 445 24.84 -6.83 -22.11
CA ASN A 445 25.92 -7.56 -22.78
C ASN A 445 26.63 -8.57 -21.86
N THR A 446 26.20 -8.70 -20.59
CA THR A 446 26.82 -9.63 -19.61
C THR A 446 26.40 -11.08 -19.81
N ILE A 447 25.30 -11.33 -20.53
CA ILE A 447 24.76 -12.68 -20.76
C ILE A 447 25.15 -13.17 -22.15
N SER A 448 26.06 -14.10 -22.18
CA SER A 448 26.50 -14.77 -23.42
C SER A 448 25.84 -16.14 -23.66
N ASP A 449 25.28 -16.75 -22.60
CA ASP A 449 24.62 -18.07 -22.68
C ASP A 449 23.18 -17.93 -23.18
N GLU A 450 22.88 -18.56 -24.32
CA GLU A 450 21.55 -18.54 -24.94
C GLU A 450 20.50 -19.27 -24.08
N SER A 451 20.90 -20.27 -23.29
CA SER A 451 20.00 -20.97 -22.38
C SER A 451 19.49 -20.03 -21.26
N VAL A 452 20.37 -19.23 -20.69
CA VAL A 452 20.02 -18.21 -19.67
C VAL A 452 19.11 -17.13 -20.29
N ARG A 453 19.44 -16.71 -21.52
CA ARG A 453 18.62 -15.72 -22.25
C ARG A 453 17.21 -16.24 -22.53
N SER A 454 17.08 -17.51 -22.91
CA SER A 454 15.79 -18.18 -23.12
C SER A 454 14.99 -18.27 -21.83
N SER A 455 15.62 -18.60 -20.71
CA SER A 455 14.99 -18.60 -19.38
C SER A 455 14.45 -17.22 -19.02
N ILE A 456 15.24 -16.16 -19.18
CA ILE A 456 14.82 -14.78 -18.93
C ILE A 456 13.61 -14.39 -19.80
N ASN A 457 13.61 -14.78 -21.10
CA ASN A 457 12.46 -14.51 -21.97
C ASN A 457 11.19 -15.22 -21.50
N HIS A 458 11.31 -16.45 -21.02
CA HIS A 458 10.20 -17.17 -20.41
C HIS A 458 9.68 -16.44 -19.17
N ASP A 459 10.56 -16.05 -18.25
CA ASP A 459 10.21 -15.35 -17.01
C ASP A 459 9.53 -14.00 -17.29
N ILE A 460 10.03 -13.23 -18.26
CA ILE A 460 9.38 -11.99 -18.73
C ILE A 460 7.95 -12.28 -19.22
N THR A 461 7.77 -13.35 -19.99
CA THR A 461 6.45 -13.73 -20.52
C THR A 461 5.48 -14.09 -19.40
N VAL A 462 5.93 -14.87 -18.41
CA VAL A 462 5.11 -15.26 -17.24
C VAL A 462 4.68 -14.02 -16.45
N LEU A 463 5.61 -13.16 -16.08
CA LEU A 463 5.30 -11.95 -15.31
C LEU A 463 4.41 -10.97 -16.07
N HIS A 464 4.65 -10.79 -17.37
CA HIS A 464 3.85 -9.90 -18.20
C HIS A 464 2.41 -10.41 -18.36
N LEU A 465 2.24 -11.73 -18.56
CA LEU A 465 0.91 -12.35 -18.61
C LEU A 465 0.18 -12.17 -17.29
N GLN A 466 0.85 -12.40 -16.18
CA GLN A 466 0.27 -12.23 -14.84
C GLN A 466 -0.15 -10.78 -14.59
N LEU A 467 0.70 -9.81 -14.96
CA LEU A 467 0.35 -8.39 -14.85
C LEU A 467 -0.87 -8.03 -15.70
N LYS A 468 -1.00 -8.61 -16.90
CA LYS A 468 -2.19 -8.46 -17.76
C LYS A 468 -3.46 -9.05 -17.13
N HIS A 469 -3.36 -10.20 -16.46
CA HIS A 469 -4.50 -10.79 -15.75
C HIS A 469 -5.01 -9.86 -14.64
N PHE A 470 -4.11 -9.31 -13.81
CA PHE A 470 -4.51 -8.28 -12.86
C PHE A 470 -5.06 -7.02 -13.54
N GLY A 471 -4.48 -6.64 -14.68
CA GLY A 471 -4.89 -5.47 -15.47
C GLY A 471 -6.28 -5.58 -16.13
N SER A 472 -6.84 -6.79 -16.23
CA SER A 472 -8.23 -6.98 -16.64
C SER A 472 -9.25 -6.53 -15.58
N ILE A 473 -8.81 -6.46 -14.31
CA ILE A 473 -9.64 -6.12 -13.16
C ILE A 473 -9.24 -4.75 -12.58
N TRP A 474 -7.94 -4.54 -12.38
CA TRP A 474 -7.37 -3.41 -11.68
C TRP A 474 -6.69 -2.44 -12.63
N THR A 475 -7.17 -1.21 -12.69
CA THR A 475 -6.62 -0.16 -13.58
C THR A 475 -5.15 0.12 -13.32
N GLN A 476 -4.71 0.08 -12.06
CA GLN A 476 -3.32 0.24 -11.69
C GLN A 476 -2.41 -0.80 -12.38
N ALA A 477 -2.77 -2.08 -12.33
CA ALA A 477 -2.01 -3.14 -12.98
C ALA A 477 -1.97 -2.96 -14.52
N ARG A 478 -3.06 -2.48 -15.10
CA ARG A 478 -3.13 -2.12 -16.53
C ARG A 478 -2.17 -0.99 -16.89
N LEU A 479 -2.10 0.06 -16.05
CA LEU A 479 -1.14 1.16 -16.24
C LEU A 479 0.31 0.68 -16.15
N LEU A 480 0.63 -0.20 -15.20
CA LEU A 480 1.95 -0.82 -15.09
C LEU A 480 2.28 -1.67 -16.32
N THR A 481 1.31 -2.41 -16.87
CA THR A 481 1.48 -3.17 -18.12
C THR A 481 1.86 -2.25 -19.27
N LEU A 482 1.10 -1.18 -19.49
CA LEU A 482 1.37 -0.21 -20.55
C LEU A 482 2.72 0.50 -20.37
N SER A 483 3.09 0.81 -19.11
CA SER A 483 4.38 1.41 -18.79
C SER A 483 5.54 0.46 -19.12
N PHE A 484 5.38 -0.84 -18.83
CA PHE A 484 6.37 -1.84 -19.19
C PHE A 484 6.50 -2.02 -20.72
N GLU A 485 5.39 -2.08 -21.44
CA GLU A 485 5.38 -2.20 -22.91
C GLU A 485 6.09 -1.01 -23.54
N SER A 486 5.78 0.22 -23.14
CA SER A 486 6.46 1.43 -23.60
C SER A 486 7.96 1.43 -23.29
N PHE A 487 8.34 1.04 -22.07
CA PHE A 487 9.75 0.92 -21.69
C PHE A 487 10.49 -0.13 -22.53
N SER A 488 9.88 -1.29 -22.72
CA SER A 488 10.50 -2.40 -23.47
C SER A 488 10.77 -2.06 -24.94
N GLU A 489 9.96 -1.18 -25.53
CA GLU A 489 10.12 -0.66 -26.88
C GLU A 489 11.18 0.46 -26.94
N SER A 490 11.27 1.29 -25.89
CA SER A 490 12.18 2.44 -25.86
C SER A 490 13.62 2.07 -25.56
N VAL A 491 13.87 0.98 -24.85
CA VAL A 491 15.22 0.53 -24.48
C VAL A 491 15.77 -0.46 -25.50
N SER A 492 16.62 0.03 -26.39
CA SER A 492 17.37 -0.82 -27.33
C SER A 492 18.65 -1.35 -26.66
N GLY A 493 19.00 -2.63 -26.93
CA GLY A 493 20.27 -3.23 -26.49
C GLY A 493 21.32 -3.22 -27.59
N PRO A 494 22.58 -3.61 -27.30
CA PRO A 494 23.05 -4.10 -26.00
C PRO A 494 23.35 -2.98 -24.99
N LEU A 495 23.04 -3.22 -23.67
CA LEU A 495 23.31 -2.28 -22.61
C LEU A 495 24.67 -2.55 -21.96
N ALA A 496 25.52 -1.52 -21.89
CA ALA A 496 26.75 -1.52 -21.13
C ALA A 496 26.49 -1.18 -19.65
N TYR A 497 27.50 -1.37 -18.79
CA TYR A 497 27.45 -1.01 -17.38
C TYR A 497 26.98 0.45 -17.12
N SER A 498 27.50 1.41 -17.89
CA SER A 498 27.12 2.82 -17.77
C SER A 498 25.62 3.05 -17.97
N HIS A 499 25.02 2.38 -18.96
CA HIS A 499 23.58 2.46 -19.22
C HIS A 499 22.77 1.86 -18.06
N ILE A 500 23.17 0.69 -17.57
CA ILE A 500 22.50 0.02 -16.45
C ILE A 500 22.60 0.89 -15.19
N ASN A 501 23.78 1.40 -14.87
CA ASN A 501 24.00 2.25 -13.71
C ASN A 501 23.18 3.56 -13.78
N LEU A 502 23.06 4.18 -14.95
CA LEU A 502 22.18 5.33 -15.14
C LEU A 502 20.73 4.96 -14.82
N ILE A 503 20.23 3.82 -15.35
CA ILE A 503 18.86 3.39 -15.12
C ILE A 503 18.62 3.09 -13.64
N LEU A 504 19.53 2.36 -12.99
CA LEU A 504 19.45 2.06 -11.54
C LEU A 504 19.43 3.33 -10.69
N SER A 505 20.24 4.32 -11.06
CA SER A 505 20.29 5.61 -10.34
C SER A 505 19.01 6.44 -10.49
N ARG A 506 18.13 6.10 -11.42
CA ARG A 506 16.83 6.75 -11.65
C ARG A 506 15.64 5.97 -11.08
N PHE A 507 15.87 4.71 -10.68
CA PHE A 507 14.82 3.90 -10.08
C PHE A 507 14.54 4.37 -8.65
N GLU A 508 13.46 5.09 -8.45
CA GLU A 508 13.02 5.54 -7.12
C GLU A 508 11.93 4.61 -6.54
N ALA A 509 10.91 4.33 -7.34
CA ALA A 509 9.83 3.42 -6.98
C ALA A 509 8.97 3.10 -8.23
N PRO A 510 8.23 1.99 -8.24
CA PRO A 510 7.45 1.55 -9.40
C PRO A 510 6.50 2.58 -9.99
N LEU A 511 5.83 3.38 -9.16
CA LEU A 511 4.88 4.43 -9.57
C LEU A 511 5.41 5.85 -9.34
N HIS A 512 6.71 6.01 -9.05
CA HIS A 512 7.25 7.35 -8.87
C HIS A 512 7.16 8.16 -10.17
N PRO A 513 6.61 9.40 -10.18
CA PRO A 513 6.38 10.14 -11.41
C PRO A 513 7.62 10.36 -12.27
N ARG A 514 8.76 10.65 -11.65
CA ARG A 514 10.04 10.81 -12.34
C ARG A 514 10.55 9.54 -12.98
N TRP A 515 10.33 8.40 -12.30
CA TRP A 515 10.67 7.09 -12.84
C TRP A 515 9.82 6.76 -14.06
N LEU A 516 8.50 6.93 -13.98
CA LEU A 516 7.60 6.68 -15.11
C LEU A 516 7.87 7.63 -16.29
N GLN A 517 8.23 8.89 -16.01
CA GLN A 517 8.67 9.84 -17.02
C GLN A 517 9.98 9.39 -17.68
N PHE A 518 10.96 8.96 -16.89
CA PHE A 518 12.21 8.41 -17.40
C PHE A 518 11.96 7.19 -18.28
N LEU A 519 11.11 6.24 -17.89
CA LEU A 519 10.78 5.06 -18.70
C LEU A 519 10.25 5.44 -20.09
N SER A 520 9.45 6.51 -20.19
CA SER A 520 8.89 6.98 -21.46
C SER A 520 9.92 7.68 -22.38
N SER A 521 11.04 8.16 -21.82
CA SER A 521 12.10 8.89 -22.54
C SER A 521 13.48 8.21 -22.47
N ALA A 522 13.54 6.97 -21.98
CA ALA A 522 14.80 6.26 -21.72
C ALA A 522 15.70 6.15 -22.93
N ARG A 523 15.14 6.03 -24.15
CA ARG A 523 15.88 5.94 -25.41
C ARG A 523 16.82 7.14 -25.60
N SER A 524 16.28 8.35 -25.49
CA SER A 524 17.07 9.59 -25.66
C SER A 524 18.20 9.66 -24.62
N ALA A 525 17.87 9.41 -23.34
CA ALA A 525 18.85 9.45 -22.26
C ALA A 525 19.98 8.40 -22.38
N LEU A 526 19.72 7.27 -23.06
CA LEU A 526 20.72 6.22 -23.30
C LEU A 526 21.57 6.51 -24.55
N GLU A 527 20.99 7.14 -25.58
CA GLU A 527 21.71 7.57 -26.78
C GLU A 527 22.76 8.66 -26.45
N ASP A 528 22.50 9.52 -25.48
CA ASP A 528 23.43 10.57 -25.01
C ASP A 528 24.68 10.00 -24.28
N LEU A 529 24.69 8.71 -23.93
CA LEU A 529 25.83 8.04 -23.28
C LEU A 529 26.74 7.27 -24.25
N GLN A 530 26.36 7.16 -25.51
CA GLN A 530 27.16 6.52 -26.56
C GLN A 530 28.15 7.51 -27.17
#